data_efe34ab3612a1b70ba970e2db72b78d0
#
_entry.id   efe34ab3612a1b70ba970e2db72b78d0
#
_cell.length_a   1.000
_cell.length_b   1.000
_cell.length_c   1.000
_cell.angle_alpha   90.00
_cell.angle_beta   90.00
_cell.angle_gamma   90.00
#
_symmetry.space_group_name_H-M   'P 1'
#
loop_
_entity.id
_entity.type
_entity.pdbx_description
1 polymer ?
#
loop_
_entity_poly.entity_id
_entity_poly.type
_entity_poly.pdbx_seq_one_letter_code
_entity_poly.pdbx_strand_id
1 'polypeptide(L)'
;QPAGLWKALMHPGSNTKNYVTDKDARQYRRSLYVYWKRTSPHPMMTLFDAPSRESSCVKRSRTSTPTQSLALLNEKQRVEMGRNLGQRLLLKAQDDASRMNLLFTLVASRKPTVAERSACMDLLKNLKGRYKYNEKDAQAFLSVGDSPRNEKLNPADHAAWAQVSLT
;
A
#
# COMPACT_ATOMS: atom_id res chain seq x y z
N GLN A 1 -2.28 12.77 -2.28
CA GLN A 1 -3.24 12.63 -3.39
C GLN A 1 -2.47 12.36 -4.68
N PRO A 2 -3.04 11.63 -5.66
CA PRO A 2 -2.40 11.38 -6.94
C PRO A 2 -2.04 12.68 -7.68
N ALA A 3 -0.89 12.68 -8.35
CA ALA A 3 -0.48 13.82 -9.16
C ALA A 3 -1.48 14.04 -10.33
N GLY A 4 -1.77 15.29 -10.65
CA GLY A 4 -2.68 15.64 -11.74
C GLY A 4 -4.18 15.48 -11.44
N LEU A 5 -4.58 14.98 -10.28
CA LEU A 5 -5.98 14.75 -9.91
C LEU A 5 -6.86 16.01 -10.10
N TRP A 6 -6.34 17.19 -9.84
CA TRP A 6 -7.10 18.45 -9.94
C TRP A 6 -6.94 19.18 -11.26
N LYS A 7 -6.09 18.68 -12.16
CA LYS A 7 -5.76 19.37 -13.41
C LYS A 7 -6.99 19.72 -14.27
N ALA A 8 -7.93 18.77 -14.38
CA ALA A 8 -9.15 18.98 -15.17
C ALA A 8 -10.18 19.91 -14.50
N LEU A 9 -10.02 20.18 -13.19
CA LEU A 9 -10.97 20.96 -12.37
C LEU A 9 -10.38 22.30 -11.91
N MET A 10 -9.31 22.75 -12.56
CA MET A 10 -8.63 23.99 -12.24
C MET A 10 -9.38 25.20 -12.83
N HIS A 11 -10.18 25.86 -12.00
CA HIS A 11 -10.72 27.16 -12.37
C HIS A 11 -9.67 28.25 -12.13
N PRO A 12 -9.44 29.19 -13.07
CA PRO A 12 -8.41 30.25 -12.93
C PRO A 12 -8.50 31.07 -11.65
N GLY A 13 -9.71 31.31 -11.15
CA GLY A 13 -9.97 32.06 -9.91
C GLY A 13 -9.92 31.22 -8.62
N SER A 14 -9.59 29.94 -8.69
CA SER A 14 -9.56 29.09 -7.50
C SER A 14 -8.25 29.23 -6.72
N ASN A 15 -8.35 29.47 -5.41
CA ASN A 15 -7.19 29.47 -4.50
C ASN A 15 -6.47 28.13 -4.44
N THR A 16 -7.13 27.03 -4.84
CA THR A 16 -6.61 25.66 -4.83
C THR A 16 -6.35 25.13 -6.24
N LYS A 17 -6.10 26.03 -7.21
CA LYS A 17 -5.82 25.63 -8.60
C LYS A 17 -4.53 24.81 -8.74
N ASN A 18 -3.53 25.13 -7.97
CA ASN A 18 -2.25 24.45 -8.01
C ASN A 18 -2.19 23.38 -6.90
N TYR A 19 -2.06 22.12 -7.32
CA TYR A 19 -1.84 21.02 -6.40
C TYR A 19 -0.39 20.51 -6.52
N VAL A 20 0.30 20.53 -5.40
CA VAL A 20 1.65 19.94 -5.27
C VAL A 20 1.56 18.78 -4.29
N THR A 21 1.94 17.59 -4.76
CA THR A 21 2.00 16.40 -3.92
C THR A 21 3.14 16.50 -2.91
N ASP A 22 2.85 16.27 -1.63
CA ASP A 22 3.88 16.17 -0.61
C ASP A 22 4.82 15.00 -0.92
N LYS A 23 6.13 15.21 -0.69
CA LYS A 23 7.19 14.21 -0.96
C LYS A 23 7.94 13.78 0.30
N ASP A 24 7.58 14.30 1.45
CA ASP A 24 8.23 14.02 2.73
C ASP A 24 7.32 13.21 3.67
N ALA A 25 7.64 13.17 4.95
CA ALA A 25 6.84 12.50 5.99
C ALA A 25 5.36 12.95 6.02
N ARG A 26 5.01 14.09 5.42
CA ARG A 26 3.63 14.59 5.36
C ARG A 26 2.72 13.70 4.51
N GLN A 27 3.24 13.00 3.52
CA GLN A 27 2.45 12.08 2.69
C GLN A 27 1.92 10.87 3.47
N TYR A 28 2.54 10.52 4.61
CA TYR A 28 2.16 9.36 5.45
C TYR A 28 1.19 9.73 6.58
N ARG A 29 0.56 10.89 6.52
CA ARG A 29 -0.44 11.32 7.51
C ARG A 29 -1.74 10.54 7.35
N ARG A 30 -2.47 10.39 8.45
CA ARG A 30 -3.82 9.82 8.43
C ARG A 30 -4.75 10.66 7.55
N SER A 31 -5.76 10.02 6.95
CA SER A 31 -6.76 10.63 6.07
C SER A 31 -7.46 11.86 6.66
N LEU A 32 -7.52 11.98 8.00
CA LEU A 32 -8.05 13.15 8.69
C LEU A 32 -7.34 14.46 8.29
N TYR A 33 -6.05 14.38 7.97
CA TYR A 33 -5.22 15.55 7.61
C TYR A 33 -5.14 15.78 6.10
N VAL A 34 -5.83 14.97 5.29
CA VAL A 34 -5.86 15.15 3.84
C VAL A 34 -6.90 16.20 3.47
N TYR A 35 -6.48 17.18 2.67
CA TYR A 35 -7.39 18.21 2.16
C TYR A 35 -8.50 17.57 1.31
N TRP A 36 -9.75 17.91 1.64
CA TRP A 36 -10.93 17.44 0.92
C TRP A 36 -11.40 18.49 -0.07
N LYS A 37 -11.18 18.28 -1.35
CA LYS A 37 -11.74 19.11 -2.41
C LYS A 37 -13.10 18.53 -2.82
N ARG A 38 -14.19 19.30 -2.62
CA ARG A 38 -15.57 18.83 -2.88
C ARG A 38 -15.75 18.33 -4.31
N THR A 39 -15.23 19.07 -5.29
CA THR A 39 -15.34 18.74 -6.73
C THR A 39 -14.42 17.61 -7.18
N SER A 40 -13.44 17.23 -6.38
CA SER A 40 -12.49 16.16 -6.69
C SER A 40 -11.97 15.50 -5.41
N PRO A 41 -12.80 14.71 -4.73
CA PRO A 41 -12.41 14.01 -3.52
C PRO A 41 -11.29 13.00 -3.81
N HIS A 42 -10.54 12.63 -2.78
CA HIS A 42 -9.48 11.64 -2.91
C HIS A 42 -10.06 10.28 -3.31
N PRO A 43 -9.59 9.64 -4.42
CA PRO A 43 -10.19 8.41 -4.94
C PRO A 43 -10.28 7.28 -3.91
N MET A 44 -9.23 7.06 -3.11
CA MET A 44 -9.25 6.03 -2.07
C MET A 44 -10.26 6.33 -0.96
N MET A 45 -10.47 7.60 -0.60
CA MET A 45 -11.49 7.94 0.39
C MET A 45 -12.89 7.63 -0.13
N THR A 46 -13.18 7.99 -1.37
CA THR A 46 -14.47 7.70 -2.02
C THR A 46 -14.68 6.20 -2.17
N LEU A 47 -13.66 5.48 -2.60
CA LEU A 47 -13.72 4.03 -2.77
C LEU A 47 -14.00 3.28 -1.46
N PHE A 48 -13.52 3.83 -0.33
CA PHE A 48 -13.73 3.26 1.00
C PHE A 48 -14.83 3.99 1.80
N ASP A 49 -15.87 4.43 1.13
CA ASP A 49 -17.10 4.97 1.71
C ASP A 49 -16.88 6.18 2.63
N ALA A 50 -15.92 7.05 2.36
CA ALA A 50 -15.78 8.27 3.12
C ALA A 50 -17.00 9.18 2.87
N PRO A 51 -17.57 9.82 3.92
CA PRO A 51 -18.69 10.74 3.75
C PRO A 51 -18.38 11.87 2.77
N SER A 52 -19.35 12.23 1.94
CA SER A 52 -19.22 13.29 0.94
C SER A 52 -18.99 14.68 1.53
N ARG A 53 -19.33 14.87 2.81
CA ARG A 53 -19.38 16.17 3.51
C ARG A 53 -20.43 17.14 2.98
N GLU A 54 -21.35 16.68 2.13
CA GLU A 54 -22.48 17.47 1.66
C GLU A 54 -23.66 17.43 2.64
N SER A 55 -23.73 16.37 3.41
CA SER A 55 -24.76 16.17 4.45
C SER A 55 -24.13 15.58 5.71
N SER A 56 -24.83 15.76 6.84
CA SER A 56 -24.43 15.10 8.09
C SER A 56 -24.53 13.59 7.96
N CYS A 57 -23.55 12.88 8.49
CA CYS A 57 -23.46 11.42 8.42
C CYS A 57 -23.39 10.86 9.85
N VAL A 58 -24.48 10.31 10.33
CA VAL A 58 -24.56 9.68 11.67
C VAL A 58 -23.82 8.35 11.69
N LYS A 59 -23.92 7.58 10.61
CA LYS A 59 -23.27 6.27 10.47
C LYS A 59 -22.70 6.12 9.08
N ARG A 60 -21.38 5.87 9.01
CA ARG A 60 -20.68 5.62 7.76
C ARG A 60 -21.05 4.24 7.21
N SER A 61 -21.33 4.16 5.91
CA SER A 61 -21.47 2.89 5.19
C SER A 61 -20.16 2.10 5.25
N ARG A 62 -20.25 0.80 5.13
CA ARG A 62 -19.11 -0.10 4.99
C ARG A 62 -19.45 -1.09 3.89
N THR A 63 -18.83 -0.93 2.73
CA THR A 63 -18.98 -1.85 1.62
C THR A 63 -17.74 -2.75 1.52
N SER A 64 -17.91 -3.91 0.87
CA SER A 64 -16.81 -4.79 0.50
C SER A 64 -16.96 -5.11 -0.97
N THR A 65 -16.11 -4.52 -1.80
CA THR A 65 -16.21 -4.63 -3.26
C THR A 65 -14.91 -5.14 -3.86
N PRO A 66 -14.97 -5.85 -5.00
CA PRO A 66 -13.76 -6.27 -5.73
C PRO A 66 -12.85 -5.08 -6.10
N THR A 67 -13.44 -3.92 -6.38
CA THR A 67 -12.68 -2.70 -6.70
C THR A 67 -11.86 -2.21 -5.52
N GLN A 68 -12.37 -2.33 -4.29
CA GLN A 68 -11.61 -2.00 -3.08
C GLN A 68 -10.40 -2.92 -2.92
N SER A 69 -10.57 -4.23 -3.12
CA SER A 69 -9.46 -5.19 -3.07
C SER A 69 -8.40 -4.90 -4.14
N LEU A 70 -8.84 -4.62 -5.37
CA LEU A 70 -7.95 -4.26 -6.46
C LEU A 70 -7.16 -2.98 -6.17
N ALA A 71 -7.80 -1.98 -5.59
CA ALA A 71 -7.15 -0.72 -5.21
C ALA A 71 -6.12 -0.93 -4.09
N LEU A 72 -6.41 -1.77 -3.09
CA LEU A 72 -5.46 -2.10 -2.03
C LEU A 72 -4.20 -2.78 -2.56
N LEU A 73 -4.30 -3.57 -3.62
CA LEU A 73 -3.16 -4.26 -4.24
C LEU A 73 -2.33 -3.36 -5.16
N ASN A 74 -2.92 -2.30 -5.73
CA ASN A 74 -2.28 -1.49 -6.79
C ASN A 74 -1.97 -0.05 -6.38
N GLU A 75 -2.48 0.42 -5.24
CA GLU A 75 -2.24 1.80 -4.81
C GLU A 75 -0.79 2.00 -4.41
N LYS A 76 -0.13 3.05 -4.97
CA LYS A 76 1.31 3.33 -4.83
C LYS A 76 1.79 3.30 -3.38
N GLN A 77 1.08 3.97 -2.47
CA GLN A 77 1.47 4.04 -1.06
C GLN A 77 1.34 2.68 -0.37
N ARG A 78 0.34 1.88 -0.77
CA ARG A 78 0.16 0.51 -0.23
C ARG A 78 1.29 -0.39 -0.68
N VAL A 79 1.65 -0.35 -1.97
CA VAL A 79 2.80 -1.11 -2.50
C VAL A 79 4.09 -0.71 -1.77
N GLU A 80 4.30 0.58 -1.56
CA GLU A 80 5.44 1.09 -0.78
C GLU A 80 5.42 0.61 0.68
N MET A 81 4.25 0.58 1.33
CA MET A 81 4.10 0.03 2.69
C MET A 81 4.46 -1.46 2.73
N GLY A 82 3.96 -2.26 1.79
CA GLY A 82 4.31 -3.68 1.66
C GLY A 82 5.80 -3.89 1.45
N ARG A 83 6.42 -3.07 0.58
CA ARG A 83 7.87 -3.08 0.34
C ARG A 83 8.66 -2.80 1.62
N ASN A 84 8.31 -1.77 2.36
CA ASN A 84 8.98 -1.42 3.62
C ASN A 84 8.75 -2.47 4.71
N LEU A 85 7.56 -3.08 4.76
CA LEU A 85 7.28 -4.18 5.68
C LEU A 85 8.10 -5.41 5.30
N GLY A 86 8.14 -5.80 4.03
CA GLY A 86 8.99 -6.89 3.53
C GLY A 86 10.47 -6.68 3.88
N GLN A 87 11.00 -5.46 3.68
CA GLN A 87 12.34 -5.09 4.11
C GLN A 87 12.55 -5.28 5.62
N ARG A 88 11.60 -4.84 6.42
CA ARG A 88 11.65 -4.98 7.88
C ARG A 88 11.68 -6.45 8.32
N LEU A 89 10.91 -7.32 7.65
CA LEU A 89 10.88 -8.76 7.92
C LEU A 89 12.25 -9.39 7.61
N LEU A 90 12.82 -9.08 6.45
CA LEU A 90 14.13 -9.61 6.02
C LEU A 90 15.27 -9.18 6.95
N LEU A 91 15.21 -7.97 7.49
CA LEU A 91 16.24 -7.46 8.40
C LEU A 91 16.09 -7.96 9.84
N LYS A 92 14.87 -8.29 10.30
CA LYS A 92 14.60 -8.63 11.71
C LYS A 92 14.52 -10.11 11.99
N ALA A 93 14.32 -10.96 10.99
CA ALA A 93 14.19 -12.39 11.17
C ALA A 93 15.02 -13.15 10.14
N GLN A 94 15.63 -14.27 10.57
CA GLN A 94 16.60 -15.00 9.75
C GLN A 94 15.94 -15.98 8.78
N ASP A 95 14.84 -16.62 9.19
CA ASP A 95 14.16 -17.67 8.43
C ASP A 95 12.72 -17.27 8.06
N ASP A 96 12.15 -17.92 7.05
CA ASP A 96 10.84 -17.60 6.52
C ASP A 96 9.70 -17.87 7.52
N ALA A 97 9.86 -18.85 8.41
CA ALA A 97 8.85 -19.16 9.43
C ALA A 97 8.78 -18.05 10.48
N SER A 98 9.93 -17.56 10.93
CA SER A 98 10.04 -16.45 11.87
C SER A 98 9.56 -15.14 11.25
N ARG A 99 9.85 -14.90 9.96
CA ARG A 99 9.34 -13.74 9.18
C ARG A 99 7.82 -13.77 9.09
N MET A 100 7.23 -14.95 8.82
CA MET A 100 5.79 -15.12 8.76
C MET A 100 5.12 -14.83 10.12
N ASN A 101 5.68 -15.34 11.20
CA ASN A 101 5.17 -15.04 12.55
C ASN A 101 5.25 -13.53 12.86
N LEU A 102 6.37 -12.88 12.50
CA LEU A 102 6.56 -11.45 12.69
C LEU A 102 5.56 -10.64 11.85
N LEU A 103 5.33 -11.03 10.59
CA LEU A 103 4.35 -10.40 9.71
C LEU A 103 2.96 -10.39 10.36
N PHE A 104 2.46 -11.56 10.75
CA PHE A 104 1.14 -11.67 11.39
C PHE A 104 1.05 -10.95 12.72
N THR A 105 2.12 -10.93 13.50
CA THR A 105 2.17 -10.16 14.76
C THR A 105 2.05 -8.65 14.49
N LEU A 106 2.73 -8.15 13.45
CA LEU A 106 2.73 -6.73 13.13
C LEU A 106 1.41 -6.26 12.49
N VAL A 107 0.80 -7.09 11.64
CA VAL A 107 -0.39 -6.70 10.86
C VAL A 107 -1.69 -7.10 11.58
N ALA A 108 -1.73 -8.31 12.13
CA ALA A 108 -2.94 -8.89 12.72
C ALA A 108 -2.90 -9.00 14.26
N SER A 109 -1.78 -8.61 14.91
CA SER A 109 -1.57 -8.70 16.36
C SER A 109 -1.76 -10.12 16.93
N ARG A 110 -1.56 -11.15 16.09
CA ARG A 110 -1.64 -12.57 16.47
C ARG A 110 -0.70 -13.41 15.61
N LYS A 111 -0.51 -14.66 15.99
CA LYS A 111 0.18 -15.65 15.14
C LYS A 111 -0.74 -16.12 14.00
N PRO A 112 -0.18 -16.57 12.86
CA PRO A 112 -0.98 -17.17 11.79
C PRO A 112 -1.57 -18.52 12.24
N THR A 113 -2.76 -18.83 11.77
CA THR A 113 -3.31 -20.20 11.84
C THR A 113 -2.53 -21.13 10.92
N VAL A 114 -2.74 -22.43 11.04
CA VAL A 114 -2.08 -23.43 10.18
C VAL A 114 -2.43 -23.21 8.70
N ALA A 115 -3.71 -22.95 8.41
CA ALA A 115 -4.18 -22.71 7.04
C ALA A 115 -3.60 -21.40 6.44
N GLU A 116 -3.60 -20.30 7.19
CA GLU A 116 -3.00 -19.05 6.77
C GLU A 116 -1.51 -19.17 6.50
N ARG A 117 -0.80 -19.85 7.41
CA ARG A 117 0.63 -20.12 7.23
C ARG A 117 0.90 -20.89 5.95
N SER A 118 0.17 -21.98 5.71
CA SER A 118 0.33 -22.79 4.51
C SER A 118 0.10 -21.96 3.26
N ALA A 119 -1.03 -21.27 3.16
CA ALA A 119 -1.38 -20.45 2.01
C ALA A 119 -0.34 -19.34 1.74
N CYS A 120 0.10 -18.63 2.77
CA CYS A 120 1.10 -17.58 2.63
C CYS A 120 2.49 -18.14 2.27
N MET A 121 2.88 -19.32 2.78
CA MET A 121 4.15 -19.96 2.43
C MET A 121 4.15 -20.46 0.99
N ASP A 122 3.04 -21.00 0.50
CA ASP A 122 2.88 -21.43 -0.89
C ASP A 122 2.94 -20.21 -1.83
N LEU A 123 2.28 -19.12 -1.47
CA LEU A 123 2.37 -17.85 -2.20
C LEU A 123 3.82 -17.34 -2.23
N LEU A 124 4.49 -17.32 -1.08
CA LEU A 124 5.90 -16.90 -0.97
C LEU A 124 6.81 -17.71 -1.87
N LYS A 125 6.66 -19.04 -1.87
CA LYS A 125 7.43 -19.96 -2.71
C LYS A 125 7.24 -19.63 -4.20
N ASN A 126 6.00 -19.45 -4.64
CA ASN A 126 5.67 -19.10 -6.01
C ASN A 126 6.27 -17.74 -6.42
N LEU A 127 6.16 -16.75 -5.55
CA LEU A 127 6.71 -15.40 -5.80
C LEU A 127 8.24 -15.39 -5.83
N LYS A 128 8.92 -16.11 -4.94
CA LYS A 128 10.38 -16.28 -4.99
C LYS A 128 10.80 -16.94 -6.31
N GLY A 129 10.10 -17.97 -6.77
CA GLY A 129 10.34 -18.60 -8.06
C GLY A 129 10.18 -17.63 -9.22
N ARG A 130 9.07 -16.88 -9.26
CA ARG A 130 8.79 -15.87 -10.29
C ARG A 130 9.87 -14.80 -10.34
N TYR A 131 10.21 -14.18 -9.23
CA TYR A 131 11.17 -13.08 -9.18
C TYR A 131 12.62 -13.51 -9.34
N LYS A 132 12.95 -14.76 -9.01
CA LYS A 132 14.24 -15.35 -9.34
C LYS A 132 14.39 -15.56 -10.85
N TYR A 133 13.33 -15.96 -11.54
CA TYR A 133 13.29 -16.13 -12.98
C TYR A 133 13.31 -14.78 -13.72
N ASN A 134 12.60 -13.79 -13.22
CA ASN A 134 12.53 -12.46 -13.82
C ASN A 134 12.87 -11.35 -12.81
N GLU A 135 14.17 -11.09 -12.69
CA GLU A 135 14.69 -10.07 -11.77
C GLU A 135 14.25 -8.65 -12.15
N LYS A 136 13.99 -8.39 -13.45
CA LYS A 136 13.49 -7.08 -13.91
C LYS A 136 12.13 -6.76 -13.31
N ASP A 137 11.24 -7.75 -13.20
CA ASP A 137 9.94 -7.58 -12.54
C ASP A 137 10.10 -7.27 -11.05
N ALA A 138 11.04 -7.93 -10.37
CA ALA A 138 11.33 -7.65 -8.98
C ALA A 138 11.81 -6.21 -8.79
N GLN A 139 12.74 -5.75 -9.62
CA GLN A 139 13.26 -4.38 -9.57
C GLN A 139 12.17 -3.34 -9.89
N ALA A 140 11.34 -3.60 -10.92
CA ALA A 140 10.22 -2.74 -11.27
C ALA A 140 9.21 -2.61 -10.12
N PHE A 141 8.86 -3.74 -9.47
CA PHE A 141 7.98 -3.73 -8.31
C PHE A 141 8.60 -2.96 -7.13
N LEU A 142 9.89 -3.17 -6.86
CA LEU A 142 10.61 -2.51 -5.77
C LEU A 142 10.90 -1.02 -6.03
N SER A 143 10.78 -0.55 -7.26
CA SER A 143 10.93 0.88 -7.59
C SER A 143 9.68 1.71 -7.28
N VAL A 144 8.55 1.06 -6.98
CA VAL A 144 7.30 1.76 -6.63
C VAL A 144 7.43 2.39 -5.25
N GLY A 145 7.04 3.67 -5.14
CA GLY A 145 7.08 4.44 -3.91
C GLY A 145 8.18 5.51 -3.91
N ASP A 146 8.18 6.34 -2.89
CA ASP A 146 9.08 7.49 -2.76
C ASP A 146 10.14 7.29 -1.67
N SER A 147 9.95 6.32 -0.74
CA SER A 147 10.93 6.02 0.30
C SER A 147 12.12 5.23 -0.25
N PRO A 148 13.33 5.46 0.27
CA PRO A 148 14.50 4.68 -0.15
C PRO A 148 14.36 3.21 0.27
N ARG A 149 14.93 2.30 -0.53
CA ARG A 149 15.02 0.88 -0.18
C ARG A 149 16.45 0.50 0.21
N ASN A 150 16.58 -0.57 0.95
CA ASN A 150 17.90 -1.16 1.21
C ASN A 150 18.33 -2.01 0.00
N GLU A 151 19.28 -1.50 -0.77
CA GLU A 151 19.79 -2.15 -1.99
C GLU A 151 20.69 -3.38 -1.73
N LYS A 152 21.10 -3.58 -0.46
CA LYS A 152 21.89 -4.76 -0.05
C LYS A 152 21.06 -6.04 0.04
N LEU A 153 19.73 -5.93 0.06
CA LEU A 153 18.82 -7.07 0.10
C LEU A 153 18.70 -7.69 -1.29
N ASN A 154 18.61 -9.01 -1.34
CA ASN A 154 18.33 -9.72 -2.59
C ASN A 154 16.99 -9.24 -3.17
N PRO A 155 16.95 -8.76 -4.44
CA PRO A 155 15.74 -8.18 -5.01
C PRO A 155 14.57 -9.16 -5.10
N ALA A 156 14.83 -10.43 -5.43
CA ALA A 156 13.79 -11.45 -5.57
C ALA A 156 13.13 -11.77 -4.21
N ASP A 157 13.93 -11.95 -3.17
CA ASP A 157 13.41 -12.18 -1.82
C ASP A 157 12.66 -10.96 -1.29
N HIS A 158 13.20 -9.75 -1.52
CA HIS A 158 12.56 -8.52 -1.07
C HIS A 158 11.22 -8.30 -1.77
N ALA A 159 11.15 -8.47 -3.09
CA ALA A 159 9.90 -8.33 -3.84
C ALA A 159 8.87 -9.40 -3.42
N ALA A 160 9.29 -10.64 -3.22
CA ALA A 160 8.41 -11.72 -2.76
C ALA A 160 7.81 -11.41 -1.38
N TRP A 161 8.62 -11.03 -0.40
CA TRP A 161 8.14 -10.67 0.94
C TRP A 161 7.32 -9.38 0.94
N ALA A 162 7.66 -8.41 0.09
CA ALA A 162 6.86 -7.21 -0.08
C ALA A 162 5.46 -7.53 -0.61
N GLN A 163 5.35 -8.41 -1.58
CA GLN A 163 4.05 -8.81 -2.14
C GLN A 163 3.23 -9.66 -1.18
N VAL A 164 3.83 -10.61 -0.46
CA VAL A 164 3.15 -11.35 0.63
C VAL A 164 2.65 -10.40 1.73
N SER A 165 3.36 -9.31 1.99
CA SER A 165 2.95 -8.32 2.99
C SER A 165 1.76 -7.45 2.57
N LEU A 166 1.34 -7.50 1.31
CA LEU A 166 0.18 -6.78 0.76
C LEU A 166 -1.10 -7.62 0.78
N THR A 167 -0.98 -8.94 0.80
CA THR A 167 -2.10 -9.89 0.83
C THR A 167 -2.54 -10.21 2.24
#